data_de8d0004c4fc807b3a498db4a2d02db5
#
_entry.id   de8d0004c4fc807b3a498db4a2d02db5
#
_cell.length_a   1.000
_cell.length_b   1.000
_cell.length_c   1.000
_cell.angle_alpha   90.00
_cell.angle_beta   90.00
_cell.angle_gamma   90.00
#
_symmetry.space_group_name_H-M   'P 1'
#
loop_
_entity.id
_entity.type
_entity.pdbx_description
1 polymer ?
#
loop_
_entity_poly.entity_id
_entity_poly.type
_entity_poly.pdbx_seq_one_letter_code
_entity_poly.pdbx_strand_id
1 'polypeptide(L)'
;MRMNQNVGQINRFVNEMNVGDLVVSPYMDSQLLIGRIESELYFKTDNTSPYPWRKSVKWFKEKIDRHTLSVPLQNTLRSSLTCFNVNSADEILIQLGLLDSNLVSNSTGKSVDSLSNFELIRKRFLELDATEFEYLVSYLLRTLGFEPTQEIGKVGDGGIDFEGILDVSGIASINLQVQVKRYDKGVISEEAIKSFRGALKENFQGCFITLSTFNRKAIENAVDKDRKKIQLIDGKIFIEIFIEQYEKIIDSMYKDDNDDLAGKLKFKKSLLPI
;
A
#
# COMPACT_ATOMS: atom_id res chain seq x y z
N MET A 1 12.19 5.30 -15.26
CA MET A 1 11.32 4.86 -14.14
C MET A 1 11.77 5.28 -12.75
N ARG A 2 13.03 5.17 -12.36
CA ARG A 2 13.51 5.70 -11.07
C ARG A 2 13.24 7.20 -10.85
N MET A 3 13.17 7.99 -11.92
CA MET A 3 12.95 9.44 -11.83
C MET A 3 11.57 9.82 -11.27
N ASN A 4 10.51 9.09 -11.64
CA ASN A 4 9.14 9.41 -11.16
C ASN A 4 8.93 9.04 -9.68
N GLN A 5 9.51 7.94 -9.19
CA GLN A 5 9.46 7.58 -7.76
C GLN A 5 10.20 8.60 -6.90
N ASN A 6 11.36 9.07 -7.36
CA ASN A 6 12.12 10.09 -6.65
C ASN A 6 11.39 11.43 -6.63
N VAL A 7 10.71 11.80 -7.72
CA VAL A 7 9.90 13.03 -7.79
C VAL A 7 8.76 12.98 -6.78
N GLY A 8 8.03 11.86 -6.68
CA GLY A 8 6.97 11.70 -5.68
C GLY A 8 7.46 11.80 -4.24
N GLN A 9 8.61 11.18 -3.92
CA GLN A 9 9.21 11.27 -2.59
C GLN A 9 9.71 12.68 -2.26
N ILE A 10 10.30 13.36 -3.25
CA ILE A 10 10.72 14.76 -3.10
C ILE A 10 9.49 15.66 -2.88
N ASN A 11 8.42 15.45 -3.65
CA ASN A 11 7.19 16.21 -3.49
C ASN A 11 6.59 16.05 -2.07
N ARG A 12 6.52 14.82 -1.55
CA ARG A 12 6.08 14.58 -0.17
C ARG A 12 6.94 15.32 0.83
N PHE A 13 8.26 15.22 0.71
CA PHE A 13 9.18 15.89 1.63
C PHE A 13 9.06 17.42 1.56
N VAL A 14 8.93 17.99 0.35
CA VAL A 14 8.93 19.44 0.13
C VAL A 14 7.57 20.05 0.43
N ASN A 15 6.49 19.47 -0.10
CA ASN A 15 5.17 20.10 -0.19
C ASN A 15 4.10 19.49 0.72
N GLU A 16 4.24 18.20 1.11
CA GLU A 16 3.19 17.50 1.85
C GLU A 16 3.50 17.39 3.34
N MET A 17 4.77 17.36 3.73
CA MET A 17 5.17 17.37 5.14
C MET A 17 5.06 18.78 5.73
N ASN A 18 4.22 18.95 6.74
CA ASN A 18 3.95 20.25 7.37
C ASN A 18 4.51 20.33 8.80
N VAL A 19 4.69 21.56 9.28
CA VAL A 19 5.01 21.79 10.70
C VAL A 19 3.89 21.22 11.57
N GLY A 20 4.27 20.44 12.57
CA GLY A 20 3.34 19.72 13.46
C GLY A 20 3.13 18.25 13.10
N ASP A 21 3.45 17.82 11.87
CA ASP A 21 3.32 16.42 11.48
C ASP A 21 4.26 15.52 12.29
N LEU A 22 3.80 14.28 12.50
CA LEU A 22 4.63 13.25 13.09
C LEU A 22 5.47 12.56 12.03
N VAL A 23 6.71 12.31 12.33
CA VAL A 23 7.62 11.52 11.50
C VAL A 23 8.10 10.30 12.27
N VAL A 24 8.20 9.19 11.54
CA VAL A 24 8.74 7.92 12.02
C VAL A 24 10.00 7.60 11.21
N SER A 25 11.09 7.35 11.89
CA SER A 25 12.35 6.97 11.25
C SER A 25 12.87 5.66 11.83
N PRO A 26 13.32 4.72 10.99
CA PRO A 26 14.05 3.56 11.48
C PRO A 26 15.31 4.01 12.28
N TYR A 27 15.55 3.33 13.36
CA TYR A 27 16.74 3.46 14.18
C TYR A 27 17.32 2.08 14.45
N MET A 28 18.50 1.99 15.03
CA MET A 28 19.22 0.72 15.25
C MET A 28 18.32 -0.49 15.51
N ASP A 29 18.62 -1.61 14.88
CA ASP A 29 17.90 -2.89 14.98
C ASP A 29 16.39 -2.77 14.62
N SER A 30 15.51 -3.03 15.56
CA SER A 30 14.05 -3.00 15.39
C SER A 30 13.41 -1.69 15.87
N GLN A 31 14.19 -0.72 16.35
CA GLN A 31 13.66 0.49 16.98
C GLN A 31 13.24 1.54 15.94
N LEU A 32 12.26 2.32 16.33
CA LEU A 32 11.73 3.48 15.60
C LEU A 32 11.92 4.74 16.44
N LEU A 33 12.49 5.78 15.83
CA LEU A 33 12.43 7.13 16.36
C LEU A 33 11.15 7.79 15.88
N ILE A 34 10.46 8.47 16.79
CA ILE A 34 9.30 9.27 16.48
C ILE A 34 9.60 10.71 16.85
N GLY A 35 9.21 11.64 16.00
CA GLY A 35 9.40 13.06 16.23
C GLY A 35 8.30 13.90 15.59
N ARG A 36 8.33 15.20 15.87
CA ARG A 36 7.41 16.18 15.30
C ARG A 36 8.20 17.19 14.49
N ILE A 37 7.71 17.53 13.29
CA ILE A 37 8.30 18.54 12.43
C ILE A 37 8.13 19.90 13.10
N GLU A 38 9.23 20.65 13.25
CA GLU A 38 9.24 21.97 13.90
C GLU A 38 9.54 23.12 12.93
N SER A 39 9.98 22.83 11.69
CA SER A 39 10.27 23.89 10.73
C SER A 39 9.73 23.59 9.34
N GLU A 40 9.45 24.66 8.61
CA GLU A 40 9.30 24.58 7.16
C GLU A 40 10.61 24.12 6.50
N LEU A 41 10.54 23.82 5.21
CA LEU A 41 11.70 23.46 4.41
C LEU A 41 12.72 24.62 4.42
N TYR A 42 13.97 24.33 4.75
CA TYR A 42 15.05 25.30 4.70
C TYR A 42 16.31 24.73 4.02
N PHE A 43 17.09 25.64 3.50
CA PHE A 43 18.36 25.29 2.85
C PHE A 43 19.53 25.56 3.81
N LYS A 44 20.38 24.55 4.02
CA LYS A 44 21.59 24.67 4.84
C LYS A 44 22.69 23.83 4.25
N THR A 45 23.82 24.47 3.95
CA THR A 45 25.06 23.82 3.59
C THR A 45 25.98 23.79 4.81
N ASP A 46 26.30 22.62 5.28
CA ASP A 46 27.28 22.37 6.30
C ASP A 46 27.97 21.02 6.01
N ASN A 47 29.09 20.79 6.68
CA ASN A 47 29.89 19.58 6.49
C ASN A 47 29.28 18.34 7.19
N THR A 48 28.10 18.45 7.78
CA THR A 48 27.46 17.36 8.55
C THR A 48 26.60 16.45 7.69
N SER A 49 26.16 16.90 6.52
CA SER A 49 25.33 16.12 5.60
C SER A 49 25.49 16.59 4.15
N PRO A 50 25.50 15.67 3.17
CA PRO A 50 25.53 16.02 1.76
C PRO A 50 24.18 16.56 1.23
N TYR A 51 23.12 16.52 2.06
CA TYR A 51 21.78 16.94 1.67
C TYR A 51 21.47 18.32 2.24
N PRO A 52 21.38 19.37 1.38
CA PRO A 52 21.22 20.74 1.85
C PRO A 52 19.79 21.10 2.25
N TRP A 53 18.78 20.46 1.67
CA TRP A 53 17.38 20.72 1.97
C TRP A 53 16.93 19.94 3.20
N ARG A 54 16.42 20.64 4.19
CA ARG A 54 16.12 20.07 5.51
C ARG A 54 14.81 20.59 6.10
N LYS A 55 14.23 19.79 6.98
CA LYS A 55 13.21 20.17 7.95
C LYS A 55 13.70 19.78 9.33
N SER A 56 13.52 20.65 10.33
CA SER A 56 13.89 20.36 11.73
C SER A 56 12.85 19.43 12.35
N VAL A 57 13.31 18.45 13.11
CA VAL A 57 12.47 17.50 13.83
C VAL A 57 12.84 17.48 15.29
N LYS A 58 11.86 17.63 16.16
CA LYS A 58 12.00 17.38 17.59
C LYS A 58 11.66 15.92 17.87
N TRP A 59 12.70 15.14 18.12
CA TRP A 59 12.57 13.72 18.43
C TRP A 59 12.05 13.53 19.86
N PHE A 60 11.12 12.60 20.05
CA PHE A 60 10.69 12.14 21.38
C PHE A 60 11.79 11.30 22.02
N LYS A 61 11.81 11.25 23.36
CA LYS A 61 12.78 10.44 24.11
C LYS A 61 12.48 8.95 23.98
N GLU A 62 11.21 8.63 23.94
CA GLU A 62 10.68 7.28 23.85
C GLU A 62 10.90 6.75 22.42
N LYS A 63 11.36 5.51 22.35
CA LYS A 63 11.49 4.77 21.10
C LYS A 63 10.49 3.63 21.12
N ILE A 64 10.00 3.26 19.95
CA ILE A 64 9.07 2.13 19.79
C ILE A 64 9.82 0.97 19.17
N ASP A 65 9.69 -0.23 19.75
CA ASP A 65 10.14 -1.44 19.06
C ASP A 65 9.13 -1.78 17.96
N ARG A 66 9.60 -1.89 16.72
CA ARG A 66 8.77 -2.26 15.55
C ARG A 66 7.97 -3.54 15.79
N HIS A 67 8.53 -4.50 16.53
CA HIS A 67 7.86 -5.78 16.79
C HIS A 67 6.66 -5.67 17.73
N THR A 68 6.51 -4.57 18.46
CA THR A 68 5.34 -4.31 19.32
C THR A 68 4.16 -3.75 18.54
N LEU A 69 4.38 -3.31 17.29
CA LEU A 69 3.34 -2.80 16.41
C LEU A 69 2.57 -3.94 15.75
N SER A 70 1.36 -3.64 15.29
CA SER A 70 0.56 -4.58 14.50
C SER A 70 1.29 -5.02 13.24
N VAL A 71 1.04 -6.24 12.78
CA VAL A 71 1.68 -6.79 11.57
C VAL A 71 1.43 -5.92 10.33
N PRO A 72 0.21 -5.37 10.10
CA PRO A 72 -0.03 -4.44 8.99
C PRO A 72 0.88 -3.21 9.05
N LEU A 73 1.01 -2.59 10.23
CA LEU A 73 1.87 -1.42 10.41
C LEU A 73 3.35 -1.77 10.26
N GLN A 74 3.81 -2.92 10.76
CA GLN A 74 5.17 -3.42 10.53
C GLN A 74 5.46 -3.57 9.03
N ASN A 75 4.51 -4.08 8.24
CA ASN A 75 4.66 -4.25 6.79
C ASN A 75 4.70 -2.90 6.08
N THR A 76 3.86 -1.95 6.45
CA THR A 76 3.91 -0.58 5.94
C THR A 76 5.28 0.06 6.18
N LEU A 77 5.82 -0.09 7.38
CA LEU A 77 7.13 0.45 7.77
C LEU A 77 8.34 -0.28 7.14
N ARG A 78 8.11 -1.37 6.40
CA ARG A 78 9.13 -2.06 5.56
C ARG A 78 9.18 -1.53 4.13
N SER A 79 8.42 -0.47 3.82
CA SER A 79 8.43 0.13 2.49
C SER A 79 9.86 0.45 2.03
N SER A 80 10.15 0.19 0.77
CA SER A 80 11.41 0.57 0.12
C SER A 80 11.47 2.07 -0.22
N LEU A 81 10.37 2.80 -0.04
CA LEU A 81 10.30 4.23 -0.26
C LEU A 81 10.97 4.98 0.88
N THR A 82 11.74 6.01 0.56
CA THR A 82 12.43 6.85 1.55
C THR A 82 11.47 7.76 2.32
N CYS A 83 10.39 8.21 1.65
CA CYS A 83 9.37 9.09 2.24
C CYS A 83 7.99 8.63 1.78
N PHE A 84 7.13 8.28 2.74
CA PHE A 84 5.76 7.81 2.48
C PHE A 84 4.84 8.09 3.67
N ASN A 85 3.54 8.16 3.44
CA ASN A 85 2.56 8.40 4.48
C ASN A 85 2.24 7.11 5.25
N VAL A 86 2.07 7.25 6.56
CA VAL A 86 1.66 6.15 7.46
C VAL A 86 0.24 6.42 7.97
N ASN A 87 -0.73 5.73 7.39
CA ASN A 87 -2.16 5.98 7.67
C ASN A 87 -2.67 5.37 8.99
N SER A 88 -1.85 4.60 9.72
CA SER A 88 -2.20 3.97 11.00
C SER A 88 -1.37 4.57 12.14
N ALA A 89 -1.30 5.90 12.21
CA ALA A 89 -0.52 6.61 13.23
C ALA A 89 -1.08 6.44 14.65
N ASP A 90 -2.37 6.11 14.78
CA ASP A 90 -3.04 5.98 16.09
C ASP A 90 -2.36 4.95 17.00
N GLU A 91 -1.93 3.83 16.44
CA GLU A 91 -1.21 2.79 17.20
C GLU A 91 0.13 3.30 17.76
N ILE A 92 0.84 4.09 16.97
CA ILE A 92 2.09 4.74 17.39
C ILE A 92 1.80 5.78 18.48
N LEU A 93 0.73 6.58 18.31
CA LEU A 93 0.31 7.60 19.27
C LEU A 93 -0.10 6.99 20.61
N ILE A 94 -0.80 5.86 20.60
CA ILE A 94 -1.20 5.11 21.81
C ILE A 94 0.05 4.62 22.56
N GLN A 95 1.02 4.02 21.84
CA GLN A 95 2.25 3.54 22.47
C GLN A 95 3.11 4.66 23.05
N LEU A 96 3.02 5.86 22.49
CA LEU A 96 3.68 7.06 23.04
C LEU A 96 2.91 7.70 24.19
N GLY A 97 1.71 7.19 24.54
CA GLY A 97 0.83 7.82 25.54
C GLY A 97 0.27 9.17 25.10
N LEU A 98 0.31 9.47 23.80
CA LEU A 98 -0.22 10.71 23.21
C LEU A 98 -1.69 10.58 22.80
N LEU A 99 -2.21 9.36 22.78
CA LEU A 99 -3.61 9.05 22.50
C LEU A 99 -4.09 7.99 23.49
N ASP A 100 -5.25 8.22 24.10
CA ASP A 100 -5.85 7.24 25.02
C ASP A 100 -6.50 6.12 24.22
N SER A 101 -6.15 4.87 24.53
CA SER A 101 -6.73 3.68 23.89
C SER A 101 -8.26 3.59 24.03
N ASN A 102 -8.82 4.16 25.10
CA ASN A 102 -10.28 4.21 25.30
C ASN A 102 -10.98 5.26 24.44
N LEU A 103 -10.26 6.26 23.94
CA LEU A 103 -10.79 7.28 23.03
C LEU A 103 -10.90 6.77 21.60
N VAL A 104 -10.03 5.85 21.19
CA VAL A 104 -10.08 5.23 19.84
C VAL A 104 -11.31 4.33 19.71
N SER A 105 -11.74 3.68 20.81
CA SER A 105 -12.96 2.88 20.82
C SER A 105 -14.25 3.72 20.73
N ASN A 106 -14.18 5.00 21.07
CA ASN A 106 -15.32 5.93 21.08
C ASN A 106 -15.24 7.04 20.02
N SER A 107 -14.12 7.16 19.30
CA SER A 107 -13.95 8.18 18.26
C SER A 107 -14.38 7.69 16.87
N THR A 108 -15.52 7.02 16.77
CA THR A 108 -16.27 6.89 15.52
C THR A 108 -16.87 8.23 15.04
N GLY A 109 -16.33 9.34 15.51
CA GLY A 109 -16.86 10.63 15.17
C GLY A 109 -15.87 11.77 15.28
N LYS A 110 -14.85 11.85 14.40
CA LYS A 110 -14.23 13.09 13.88
C LYS A 110 -12.86 12.85 13.24
N SER A 111 -12.79 12.04 12.22
CA SER A 111 -11.96 12.25 11.03
C SER A 111 -12.85 11.94 9.83
N VAL A 112 -13.91 12.73 9.70
CA VAL A 112 -15.04 12.45 8.80
C VAL A 112 -14.63 12.48 7.34
N ASP A 113 -13.58 13.22 6.95
CA ASP A 113 -13.26 13.38 5.54
C ASP A 113 -12.34 12.29 4.98
N SER A 114 -11.30 11.84 5.67
CA SER A 114 -10.40 10.82 5.13
C SER A 114 -10.94 9.39 5.25
N LEU A 115 -11.68 9.09 6.34
CA LEU A 115 -12.42 7.81 6.48
C LEU A 115 -13.57 7.75 5.47
N SER A 116 -14.25 8.90 5.22
CA SER A 116 -15.31 8.98 4.22
C SER A 116 -14.78 8.73 2.80
N ASN A 117 -13.61 9.25 2.44
CA ASN A 117 -13.02 9.07 1.11
C ASN A 117 -12.60 7.62 0.88
N PHE A 118 -11.93 7.00 1.85
CA PHE A 118 -11.55 5.60 1.79
C PHE A 118 -12.79 4.69 1.63
N GLU A 119 -13.80 4.88 2.47
CA GLU A 119 -15.04 4.10 2.41
C GLU A 119 -15.84 4.35 1.13
N LEU A 120 -15.82 5.57 0.58
CA LEU A 120 -16.44 5.87 -0.70
C LEU A 120 -15.73 5.16 -1.85
N ILE A 121 -14.40 5.13 -1.88
CA ILE A 121 -13.61 4.40 -2.88
C ILE A 121 -13.86 2.90 -2.73
N ARG A 122 -13.80 2.38 -1.51
CA ARG A 122 -14.07 0.97 -1.21
C ARG A 122 -15.47 0.56 -1.67
N LYS A 123 -16.49 1.36 -1.37
CA LYS A 123 -17.86 1.12 -1.82
C LYS A 123 -17.93 1.05 -3.34
N ARG A 124 -17.26 1.96 -4.04
CA ARG A 124 -17.23 1.95 -5.51
C ARG A 124 -16.59 0.66 -6.06
N PHE A 125 -15.52 0.18 -5.44
CA PHE A 125 -14.91 -1.11 -5.83
C PHE A 125 -15.82 -2.30 -5.55
N LEU A 126 -16.66 -2.24 -4.53
CA LEU A 126 -17.63 -3.26 -4.22
C LEU A 126 -18.83 -3.27 -5.19
N GLU A 127 -19.09 -2.17 -5.90
CA GLU A 127 -20.08 -2.08 -6.96
C GLU A 127 -19.62 -2.76 -8.27
N LEU A 128 -18.32 -2.94 -8.47
CA LEU A 128 -17.77 -3.70 -9.60
C LEU A 128 -18.15 -5.17 -9.46
N ASP A 129 -18.33 -5.88 -10.55
CA ASP A 129 -18.40 -7.34 -10.51
C ASP A 129 -17.01 -7.97 -10.29
N ALA A 130 -16.93 -9.29 -10.17
CA ALA A 130 -15.65 -9.97 -9.90
C ALA A 130 -14.65 -9.76 -11.05
N THR A 131 -15.11 -9.88 -12.28
CA THR A 131 -14.29 -9.73 -13.48
C THR A 131 -13.81 -8.30 -13.66
N GLU A 132 -14.69 -7.31 -13.44
CA GLU A 132 -14.33 -5.89 -13.46
C GLU A 132 -13.25 -5.56 -12.42
N PHE A 133 -13.35 -6.18 -11.23
CA PHE A 133 -12.33 -5.98 -10.20
C PHE A 133 -10.99 -6.64 -10.55
N GLU A 134 -11.00 -7.81 -11.21
CA GLU A 134 -9.80 -8.44 -11.76
C GLU A 134 -9.16 -7.57 -12.85
N TYR A 135 -9.96 -6.98 -13.75
CA TYR A 135 -9.47 -6.01 -14.74
C TYR A 135 -8.84 -4.79 -14.06
N LEU A 136 -9.47 -4.21 -13.03
CA LEU A 136 -8.90 -3.09 -12.28
C LEU A 136 -7.53 -3.45 -11.69
N VAL A 137 -7.39 -4.63 -11.09
CA VAL A 137 -6.11 -5.12 -10.56
C VAL A 137 -5.08 -5.27 -11.68
N SER A 138 -5.49 -5.79 -12.83
CA SER A 138 -4.60 -5.91 -13.99
C SER A 138 -4.10 -4.55 -14.48
N TYR A 139 -4.98 -3.55 -14.62
CA TYR A 139 -4.58 -2.19 -14.98
C TYR A 139 -3.60 -1.60 -13.96
N LEU A 140 -3.85 -1.80 -12.67
CA LEU A 140 -2.92 -1.38 -11.62
C LEU A 140 -1.53 -2.02 -11.82
N LEU A 141 -1.47 -3.35 -12.02
CA LEU A 141 -0.21 -4.07 -12.19
C LEU A 141 0.52 -3.62 -13.46
N ARG A 142 -0.19 -3.37 -14.54
CA ARG A 142 0.37 -2.81 -15.79
C ARG A 142 0.95 -1.41 -15.58
N THR A 143 0.30 -0.54 -14.80
CA THR A 143 0.86 0.78 -14.48
C THR A 143 2.11 0.70 -13.61
N LEU A 144 2.27 -0.38 -12.86
CA LEU A 144 3.49 -0.69 -12.10
C LEU A 144 4.59 -1.33 -12.95
N GLY A 145 4.30 -1.61 -14.24
CA GLY A 145 5.26 -2.12 -15.22
C GLY A 145 5.22 -3.63 -15.45
N PHE A 146 4.25 -4.34 -14.87
CA PHE A 146 4.06 -5.76 -15.18
C PHE A 146 3.38 -5.92 -16.56
N GLU A 147 3.97 -6.73 -17.40
CA GLU A 147 3.38 -7.13 -18.69
C GLU A 147 2.61 -8.44 -18.52
N PRO A 148 1.29 -8.46 -18.81
CA PRO A 148 0.50 -9.68 -18.69
C PRO A 148 1.01 -10.76 -19.66
N THR A 149 1.11 -12.00 -19.19
CA THR A 149 1.48 -13.16 -20.02
C THR A 149 0.29 -14.01 -20.45
N GLN A 150 -0.89 -13.74 -19.87
CA GLN A 150 -2.16 -14.41 -20.16
C GLN A 150 -3.29 -13.40 -20.29
N GLU A 151 -4.35 -13.76 -21.01
CA GLU A 151 -5.59 -12.98 -21.07
C GLU A 151 -6.31 -13.03 -19.72
N ILE A 152 -6.77 -11.87 -19.27
CA ILE A 152 -7.52 -11.72 -18.02
C ILE A 152 -8.88 -12.39 -18.16
N GLY A 153 -9.35 -13.06 -17.11
CA GLY A 153 -10.68 -13.70 -17.10
C GLY A 153 -10.73 -15.08 -17.76
N LYS A 154 -9.62 -15.68 -18.17
CA LYS A 154 -9.62 -17.11 -18.55
C LYS A 154 -9.76 -17.99 -17.32
N VAL A 155 -10.95 -18.57 -17.18
CA VAL A 155 -11.29 -19.51 -16.12
C VAL A 155 -10.53 -20.82 -16.35
N GLY A 156 -9.78 -21.31 -15.32
CA GLY A 156 -9.30 -22.69 -15.37
C GLY A 156 -8.09 -23.05 -14.49
N ASP A 157 -7.32 -22.11 -13.99
CA ASP A 157 -5.99 -22.40 -13.43
C ASP A 157 -5.88 -22.22 -11.92
N GLY A 158 -6.74 -22.90 -11.15
CA GLY A 158 -6.54 -22.98 -9.69
C GLY A 158 -6.69 -21.66 -8.91
N GLY A 159 -7.35 -20.64 -9.52
CA GLY A 159 -7.59 -19.34 -8.89
C GLY A 159 -6.49 -18.30 -9.12
N ILE A 160 -5.71 -18.42 -10.19
CA ILE A 160 -4.81 -17.38 -10.66
C ILE A 160 -5.59 -16.42 -11.56
N ASP A 161 -5.73 -15.16 -11.14
CA ASP A 161 -6.53 -14.16 -11.86
C ASP A 161 -5.65 -13.21 -12.71
N PHE A 162 -4.33 -13.16 -12.42
CA PHE A 162 -3.35 -12.43 -13.21
C PHE A 162 -2.01 -13.16 -13.20
N GLU A 163 -1.36 -13.20 -14.35
CA GLU A 163 0.03 -13.63 -14.53
C GLU A 163 0.77 -12.61 -15.38
N GLY A 164 1.94 -12.19 -14.92
CA GLY A 164 2.73 -11.19 -15.64
C GLY A 164 4.19 -11.16 -15.24
N ILE A 165 4.98 -10.48 -16.06
CA ILE A 165 6.42 -10.32 -15.89
C ILE A 165 6.76 -8.85 -15.79
N LEU A 166 7.57 -8.48 -14.82
CA LEU A 166 8.24 -7.19 -14.73
C LEU A 166 9.69 -7.36 -15.14
N ASP A 167 10.06 -6.81 -16.28
CA ASP A 167 11.45 -6.74 -16.72
C ASP A 167 12.10 -5.44 -16.19
N VAL A 168 13.18 -5.61 -15.46
CA VAL A 168 13.99 -4.49 -14.94
C VAL A 168 15.16 -4.25 -15.89
N SER A 169 14.86 -3.71 -17.09
CA SER A 169 15.86 -3.28 -18.09
C SER A 169 16.86 -4.39 -18.48
N GLY A 170 16.41 -5.64 -18.58
CA GLY A 170 17.23 -6.80 -18.91
C GLY A 170 18.21 -7.25 -17.81
N ILE A 171 18.22 -6.56 -16.66
CA ILE A 171 19.09 -6.90 -15.52
C ILE A 171 18.46 -8.02 -14.67
N ALA A 172 17.14 -7.97 -14.49
CA ALA A 172 16.38 -8.94 -13.74
C ALA A 172 14.94 -8.99 -14.23
N SER A 173 14.27 -10.13 -14.04
CA SER A 173 12.84 -10.27 -14.26
C SER A 173 12.14 -10.79 -13.01
N ILE A 174 10.93 -10.31 -12.77
CA ILE A 174 10.06 -10.75 -11.69
C ILE A 174 8.82 -11.37 -12.32
N ASN A 175 8.65 -12.68 -12.16
CA ASN A 175 7.45 -13.39 -12.57
C ASN A 175 6.44 -13.35 -11.43
N LEU A 176 5.23 -12.86 -11.68
CA LEU A 176 4.20 -12.64 -10.68
C LEU A 176 2.92 -13.37 -11.06
N GLN A 177 2.37 -14.13 -10.13
CA GLN A 177 1.00 -14.64 -10.19
C GLN A 177 0.18 -14.03 -9.07
N VAL A 178 -1.04 -13.59 -9.39
CA VAL A 178 -1.91 -12.90 -8.45
C VAL A 178 -3.26 -13.62 -8.36
N GLN A 179 -3.73 -13.79 -7.13
CA GLN A 179 -5.12 -14.14 -6.85
C GLN A 179 -5.85 -12.93 -6.28
N VAL A 180 -7.06 -12.69 -6.77
CA VAL A 180 -7.89 -11.54 -6.42
C VAL A 180 -9.18 -12.04 -5.75
N LYS A 181 -9.57 -11.44 -4.61
CA LYS A 181 -10.83 -11.74 -3.95
C LYS A 181 -11.54 -10.46 -3.52
N ARG A 182 -12.57 -10.09 -4.27
CA ARG A 182 -13.43 -8.93 -4.01
C ARG A 182 -14.45 -9.25 -2.90
N TYR A 183 -14.01 -9.48 -1.66
CA TYR A 183 -14.92 -9.74 -0.56
C TYR A 183 -15.34 -8.44 0.13
N ASP A 184 -16.64 -8.24 0.34
CA ASP A 184 -17.18 -7.16 1.17
C ASP A 184 -17.10 -7.54 2.65
N LYS A 185 -17.52 -8.75 3.00
CA LYS A 185 -17.56 -9.27 4.36
C LYS A 185 -16.77 -10.56 4.45
N GLY A 186 -16.24 -10.81 5.63
CA GLY A 186 -15.40 -11.97 5.89
C GLY A 186 -13.91 -11.62 5.88
N VAL A 187 -13.11 -12.60 6.20
CA VAL A 187 -11.66 -12.49 6.35
C VAL A 187 -11.03 -13.62 5.55
N ILE A 188 -9.98 -13.34 4.82
CA ILE A 188 -9.25 -14.37 4.07
C ILE A 188 -8.60 -15.35 5.06
N SER A 189 -8.87 -16.61 4.88
CA SER A 189 -8.39 -17.67 5.77
C SER A 189 -7.02 -18.22 5.36
N GLU A 190 -6.41 -18.99 6.26
CA GLU A 190 -5.17 -19.71 5.99
C GLU A 190 -5.33 -20.69 4.82
N GLU A 191 -6.47 -21.35 4.71
CA GLU A 191 -6.76 -22.33 3.66
C GLU A 191 -6.71 -21.69 2.28
N ALA A 192 -7.23 -20.46 2.14
CA ALA A 192 -7.16 -19.71 0.88
C ALA A 192 -5.69 -19.44 0.48
N ILE A 193 -4.83 -19.08 1.43
CA ILE A 193 -3.40 -18.85 1.18
C ILE A 193 -2.69 -20.16 0.82
N LYS A 194 -3.01 -21.26 1.49
CA LYS A 194 -2.47 -22.59 1.17
C LYS A 194 -2.86 -23.06 -0.22
N SER A 195 -4.14 -22.88 -0.57
CA SER A 195 -4.67 -23.23 -1.90
C SER A 195 -3.96 -22.42 -3.00
N PHE A 196 -3.88 -21.11 -2.82
CA PHE A 196 -3.18 -20.24 -3.77
C PHE A 196 -1.71 -20.62 -3.92
N ARG A 197 -1.01 -20.90 -2.80
CA ARG A 197 0.39 -21.36 -2.87
C ARG A 197 0.54 -22.65 -3.64
N GLY A 198 -0.40 -23.58 -3.52
CA GLY A 198 -0.41 -24.83 -4.27
C GLY A 198 -0.55 -24.64 -5.78
N ALA A 199 -1.21 -23.56 -6.20
CA ALA A 199 -1.42 -23.21 -7.61
C ALA A 199 -0.22 -22.42 -8.22
N LEU A 200 0.69 -21.88 -7.38
CA LEU A 200 1.82 -21.08 -7.87
C LEU A 200 2.82 -21.92 -8.67
N LYS A 201 3.11 -21.48 -9.88
CA LYS A 201 4.21 -22.03 -10.71
C LYS A 201 5.56 -21.86 -10.01
N GLU A 202 6.51 -22.73 -10.30
CA GLU A 202 7.78 -22.86 -9.56
C GLU A 202 8.57 -21.53 -9.53
N ASN A 203 8.66 -20.83 -10.63
CA ASN A 203 9.47 -19.60 -10.77
C ASN A 203 8.66 -18.32 -10.58
N PHE A 204 7.46 -18.40 -10.01
CA PHE A 204 6.60 -17.25 -9.79
C PHE A 204 6.55 -16.85 -8.31
N GLN A 205 6.50 -15.54 -8.08
CA GLN A 205 6.13 -14.95 -6.80
C GLN A 205 4.60 -14.85 -6.71
N GLY A 206 4.05 -15.09 -5.53
CA GLY A 206 2.62 -14.97 -5.29
C GLY A 206 2.25 -13.61 -4.70
N CYS A 207 1.14 -13.04 -5.16
CA CYS A 207 0.48 -11.91 -4.52
C CYS A 207 -1.00 -12.20 -4.37
N PHE A 208 -1.54 -12.03 -3.16
CA PHE A 208 -2.97 -12.20 -2.89
C PHE A 208 -3.58 -10.84 -2.57
N ILE A 209 -4.55 -10.41 -3.38
CA ILE A 209 -5.21 -9.09 -3.26
C ILE A 209 -6.66 -9.28 -2.85
N THR A 210 -7.12 -8.50 -1.87
CA THR A 210 -8.52 -8.51 -1.44
C THR A 210 -9.00 -7.13 -1.02
N LEU A 211 -10.31 -6.84 -1.13
CA LEU A 211 -10.94 -5.67 -0.50
C LEU A 211 -11.26 -5.89 0.99
N SER A 212 -11.08 -7.12 1.49
CA SER A 212 -11.25 -7.49 2.89
C SER A 212 -9.90 -7.45 3.63
N THR A 213 -9.78 -8.24 4.68
CA THR A 213 -8.59 -8.40 5.51
C THR A 213 -8.17 -9.87 5.57
N PHE A 214 -6.99 -10.13 6.11
CA PHE A 214 -6.47 -11.48 6.32
C PHE A 214 -6.53 -11.86 7.80
N ASN A 215 -6.89 -13.09 8.12
CA ASN A 215 -6.79 -13.56 9.49
C ASN A 215 -5.30 -13.80 9.88
N ARG A 216 -5.04 -13.89 11.19
CA ARG A 216 -3.69 -14.05 11.72
C ARG A 216 -2.96 -15.27 11.13
N LYS A 217 -3.65 -16.41 11.00
CA LYS A 217 -3.07 -17.63 10.45
C LYS A 217 -2.72 -17.49 8.97
N ALA A 218 -3.54 -16.77 8.19
CA ALA A 218 -3.24 -16.46 6.79
C ALA A 218 -1.96 -15.63 6.67
N ILE A 219 -1.79 -14.61 7.52
CA ILE A 219 -0.61 -13.75 7.53
C ILE A 219 0.64 -14.57 7.91
N GLU A 220 0.58 -15.35 8.99
CA GLU A 220 1.68 -16.20 9.44
C GLU A 220 2.07 -17.21 8.34
N ASN A 221 1.09 -17.84 7.70
CA ASN A 221 1.32 -18.78 6.61
C ASN A 221 1.96 -18.10 5.38
N ALA A 222 1.52 -16.90 4.99
CA ALA A 222 2.05 -16.20 3.82
C ALA A 222 3.55 -15.88 3.90
N VAL A 223 4.07 -15.62 5.10
CA VAL A 223 5.48 -15.26 5.35
C VAL A 223 6.34 -16.42 5.85
N ASP A 224 5.81 -17.64 5.89
CA ASP A 224 6.51 -18.84 6.32
C ASP A 224 7.84 -18.98 5.53
N LYS A 225 8.95 -19.10 6.28
CA LYS A 225 10.32 -19.09 5.72
C LYS A 225 10.64 -20.33 4.90
N ASP A 226 9.99 -21.44 5.22
CA ASP A 226 10.22 -22.74 4.57
C ASP A 226 9.36 -22.94 3.31
N ARG A 227 8.63 -21.92 2.91
CA ARG A 227 7.68 -21.97 1.79
C ARG A 227 7.83 -20.78 0.85
N LYS A 228 7.25 -20.87 -0.36
CA LYS A 228 7.14 -19.74 -1.26
C LYS A 228 6.40 -18.60 -0.56
N LYS A 229 7.05 -17.46 -0.44
CA LYS A 229 6.49 -16.25 0.16
C LYS A 229 5.35 -15.72 -0.70
N ILE A 230 4.24 -15.34 -0.07
CA ILE A 230 3.11 -14.67 -0.71
C ILE A 230 3.01 -13.27 -0.16
N GLN A 231 2.97 -12.29 -1.07
CA GLN A 231 2.65 -10.91 -0.69
C GLN A 231 1.15 -10.78 -0.47
N LEU A 232 0.75 -10.16 0.64
CA LEU A 232 -0.65 -9.92 0.97
C LEU A 232 -0.96 -8.44 0.82
N ILE A 233 -2.01 -8.12 0.04
CA ILE A 233 -2.53 -6.77 -0.18
C ILE A 233 -3.99 -6.78 0.27
N ASP A 234 -4.26 -6.17 1.41
CA ASP A 234 -5.63 -5.99 1.91
C ASP A 234 -6.31 -4.78 1.26
N GLY A 235 -7.61 -4.58 1.58
CA GLY A 235 -8.40 -3.51 0.97
C GLY A 235 -7.85 -2.12 1.23
N LYS A 236 -7.21 -1.90 2.37
CA LYS A 236 -6.60 -0.61 2.72
C LYS A 236 -5.37 -0.34 1.86
N ILE A 237 -4.43 -1.29 1.83
CA ILE A 237 -3.21 -1.19 1.03
C ILE A 237 -3.55 -1.07 -0.46
N PHE A 238 -4.55 -1.85 -0.93
CA PHE A 238 -4.98 -1.79 -2.33
C PHE A 238 -5.49 -0.41 -2.73
N ILE A 239 -6.35 0.20 -1.91
CA ILE A 239 -6.89 1.54 -2.17
C ILE A 239 -5.78 2.59 -2.16
N GLU A 240 -4.82 2.51 -1.24
CA GLU A 240 -3.66 3.43 -1.18
C GLU A 240 -2.85 3.37 -2.48
N ILE A 241 -2.51 2.16 -2.95
CA ILE A 241 -1.77 1.98 -4.22
C ILE A 241 -2.59 2.47 -5.41
N PHE A 242 -3.91 2.20 -5.42
CA PHE A 242 -4.80 2.68 -6.47
C PHE A 242 -4.82 4.20 -6.55
N ILE A 243 -4.96 4.89 -5.43
CA ILE A 243 -4.95 6.37 -5.37
C ILE A 243 -3.65 6.90 -5.95
N GLU A 244 -2.50 6.33 -5.58
CA GLU A 244 -1.19 6.75 -6.10
C GLU A 244 -1.05 6.57 -7.62
N GLN A 245 -1.74 5.61 -8.21
CA GLN A 245 -1.65 5.30 -9.64
C GLN A 245 -2.90 5.71 -10.44
N TYR A 246 -3.86 6.38 -9.79
CA TYR A 246 -5.20 6.62 -10.31
C TYR A 246 -5.23 7.17 -11.75
N GLU A 247 -4.55 8.27 -12.01
CA GLU A 247 -4.57 8.91 -13.33
C GLU A 247 -4.04 7.98 -14.42
N LYS A 248 -2.95 7.26 -14.14
CA LYS A 248 -2.37 6.31 -15.09
C LYS A 248 -3.28 5.11 -15.36
N ILE A 249 -3.98 4.63 -14.32
CA ILE A 249 -4.94 3.52 -14.44
C ILE A 249 -6.09 3.95 -15.35
N ILE A 250 -6.68 5.11 -15.09
CA ILE A 250 -7.81 5.64 -15.87
C ILE A 250 -7.38 5.93 -17.31
N ASP A 251 -6.24 6.56 -17.53
CA ASP A 251 -5.69 6.81 -18.86
C ASP A 251 -5.42 5.50 -19.63
N SER A 252 -4.96 4.46 -18.94
CA SER A 252 -4.72 3.16 -19.56
C SER A 252 -6.02 2.48 -19.97
N MET A 253 -7.08 2.58 -19.14
CA MET A 253 -8.40 2.06 -19.48
C MET A 253 -8.98 2.73 -20.73
N TYR A 254 -8.90 4.06 -20.83
CA TYR A 254 -9.36 4.77 -22.04
C TYR A 254 -8.54 4.40 -23.30
N LYS A 255 -7.26 4.16 -23.17
CA LYS A 255 -6.41 3.70 -24.30
C LYS A 255 -6.76 2.30 -24.81
N ASP A 256 -7.31 1.48 -23.94
CA ASP A 256 -7.72 0.10 -24.25
C ASP A 256 -9.23 0.03 -24.59
N ASP A 257 -9.89 1.16 -24.90
CA ASP A 257 -11.33 1.28 -25.18
C ASP A 257 -12.24 0.70 -24.08
N ASN A 258 -11.76 0.72 -22.81
CA ASN A 258 -12.51 0.25 -21.66
C ASN A 258 -13.17 1.43 -20.92
N ASP A 259 -13.94 2.23 -21.67
CA ASP A 259 -14.59 3.46 -21.19
C ASP A 259 -15.61 3.20 -20.09
N ASP A 260 -16.28 2.04 -20.11
CA ASP A 260 -17.30 1.67 -19.12
C ASP A 260 -16.66 1.51 -17.75
N LEU A 261 -15.60 0.73 -17.62
CA LEU A 261 -14.89 0.55 -16.35
C LEU A 261 -14.23 1.86 -15.87
N ALA A 262 -13.62 2.62 -16.79
CA ALA A 262 -13.07 3.93 -16.48
C ALA A 262 -14.14 4.90 -15.95
N GLY A 263 -15.34 4.89 -16.55
CA GLY A 263 -16.48 5.67 -16.11
C GLY A 263 -16.97 5.31 -14.70
N LYS A 264 -17.06 4.01 -14.40
CA LYS A 264 -17.41 3.49 -13.05
C LYS A 264 -16.40 3.91 -11.98
N LEU A 265 -15.12 4.06 -12.34
CA LEU A 265 -14.01 4.40 -11.45
C LEU A 265 -13.65 5.89 -11.44
N LYS A 266 -14.45 6.73 -12.10
CA LYS A 266 -14.21 8.18 -12.11
C LYS A 266 -14.59 8.81 -10.78
N PHE A 267 -13.58 9.27 -10.06
CA PHE A 267 -13.74 9.98 -8.79
C PHE A 267 -13.60 11.50 -8.95
N LYS A 268 -14.28 12.25 -8.08
CA LYS A 268 -14.02 13.70 -7.97
C LYS A 268 -12.61 13.92 -7.42
N LYS A 269 -11.89 14.92 -7.93
CA LYS A 269 -10.53 15.25 -7.44
C LYS A 269 -10.44 15.46 -5.92
N SER A 270 -11.51 15.93 -5.29
CA SER A 270 -11.60 16.11 -3.83
C SER A 270 -11.60 14.79 -3.03
N LEU A 271 -11.84 13.66 -3.68
CA LEU A 271 -11.82 12.33 -3.05
C LEU A 271 -10.45 11.64 -3.16
N LEU A 272 -9.60 12.17 -4.04
CA LEU A 272 -8.26 11.66 -4.27
C LEU A 272 -7.30 12.67 -3.62
N PRO A 273 -6.68 12.36 -2.50
CA PRO A 273 -5.62 13.18 -1.95
C PRO A 273 -4.44 13.13 -2.92
N ILE A 274 -4.33 14.15 -3.76
CA ILE A 274 -3.21 14.39 -4.65
C ILE A 274 -2.29 15.39 -3.97
#